data_775ed5c5d16d32094202daa5d3d86ee0
#
_entry.id   775ed5c5d16d32094202daa5d3d86ee0
#
_cell.length_a   1.000
_cell.length_b   1.000
_cell.length_c   1.000
_cell.angle_alpha   90.00
_cell.angle_beta   90.00
_cell.angle_gamma   90.00
#
_symmetry.space_group_name_H-M   'P 1'
#
loop_
_entity.id
_entity.type
_entity.pdbx_description
1 polymer ?
#
loop_
_entity_poly.entity_id
_entity_poly.type
_entity_poly.pdbx_seq_one_letter_code
_entity_poly.pdbx_strand_id
1 'polypeptide(L)'
;MIFPCKDYPVGADADWCPFLNVRIANPKKHSPPSRRFEALIDSGASRCIFHAQIGESVGFDVRKGVEESTIGVSGLQARLYVHEIALYTVSGIIKIKAGFSYDLPVAGLLGRRGFLSEFKFTLDPSTNPPQFELKRYARA
;
A
#
# COMPACT_ATOMS: atom_id res chain seq x y z
N MET A 1 9.67 -11.37 -9.52
CA MET A 1 8.33 -12.00 -9.54
C MET A 1 7.39 -11.18 -10.41
N ILE A 2 6.63 -11.85 -11.23
CA ILE A 2 5.72 -11.23 -12.21
C ILE A 2 4.28 -11.50 -11.77
N PHE A 3 3.46 -10.45 -11.82
CA PHE A 3 2.06 -10.49 -11.42
C PHE A 3 1.17 -9.90 -12.50
N PRO A 4 -0.03 -10.43 -12.73
CA PRO A 4 -1.00 -9.77 -13.60
C PRO A 4 -1.55 -8.52 -12.91
N CYS A 5 -1.76 -7.48 -13.68
CA CYS A 5 -2.57 -6.35 -13.24
C CYS A 5 -4.02 -6.78 -13.11
N LYS A 6 -4.79 -6.04 -12.33
CA LYS A 6 -6.22 -6.25 -12.15
C LYS A 6 -6.99 -5.09 -12.74
N ASP A 7 -8.12 -5.40 -13.33
CA ASP A 7 -9.01 -4.38 -13.87
C ASP A 7 -9.74 -3.68 -12.72
N TYR A 8 -9.53 -2.37 -12.64
CA TYR A 8 -10.28 -1.49 -11.74
C TYR A 8 -10.96 -0.44 -12.62
N PRO A 9 -12.10 -0.79 -13.22
CA PRO A 9 -12.65 -0.02 -14.32
C PRO A 9 -13.04 1.39 -13.93
N VAL A 10 -12.78 2.34 -14.84
CA VAL A 10 -13.23 3.73 -14.73
C VAL A 10 -14.34 3.94 -15.77
N GLY A 11 -15.57 4.03 -15.30
CA GLY A 11 -16.72 4.08 -16.19
C GLY A 11 -16.86 2.79 -17.00
N ALA A 12 -16.95 2.91 -18.34
CA ALA A 12 -17.04 1.78 -19.25
C ALA A 12 -15.68 1.24 -19.71
N ASP A 13 -14.60 1.93 -19.36
CA ASP A 13 -13.25 1.57 -19.80
C ASP A 13 -12.55 0.69 -18.76
N ALA A 14 -11.82 -0.30 -19.26
CA ALA A 14 -10.92 -1.10 -18.42
C ALA A 14 -9.74 -0.23 -17.96
N ASP A 15 -9.40 -0.35 -16.68
CA ASP A 15 -8.21 0.30 -16.13
C ASP A 15 -7.38 -0.74 -15.39
N TRP A 16 -6.31 -1.20 -16.01
CA TRP A 16 -5.45 -2.25 -15.50
C TRP A 16 -4.44 -1.68 -14.52
N CYS A 17 -4.58 -2.05 -13.26
CA CYS A 17 -3.79 -1.49 -12.16
C CYS A 17 -2.91 -2.55 -11.49
N PRO A 18 -1.71 -2.17 -11.01
CA PRO A 18 -0.82 -3.07 -10.30
C PRO A 18 -1.22 -3.21 -8.82
N PHE A 19 -2.19 -4.08 -8.55
CA PHE A 19 -2.58 -4.45 -7.20
C PHE A 19 -1.76 -5.64 -6.68
N LEU A 20 -1.26 -5.52 -5.47
CA LEU A 20 -0.53 -6.57 -4.77
C LEU A 20 -1.27 -6.97 -3.50
N ASN A 21 -1.38 -8.29 -3.27
CA ASN A 21 -1.92 -8.80 -2.01
C ASN A 21 -0.91 -8.62 -0.89
N VAL A 22 -1.35 -7.99 0.18
CA VAL A 22 -0.54 -7.74 1.38
C VAL A 22 -1.37 -7.96 2.64
N ARG A 23 -0.68 -8.00 3.79
CA ARG A 23 -1.27 -7.94 5.13
C ARG A 23 -0.48 -6.94 5.93
N ILE A 24 -1.09 -6.37 6.94
CA ILE A 24 -0.39 -5.53 7.91
C ILE A 24 -0.58 -6.09 9.32
N ALA A 25 0.36 -5.78 10.19
CA ALA A 25 0.26 -6.11 11.61
C ALA A 25 0.75 -4.96 12.46
N ASN A 26 0.28 -4.93 13.71
CA ASN A 26 0.78 -4.01 14.71
C ASN A 26 1.94 -4.68 15.46
N PRO A 27 3.20 -4.19 15.28
CA PRO A 27 4.35 -4.85 15.88
C PRO A 27 4.37 -4.77 17.42
N LYS A 28 3.54 -3.92 18.02
CA LYS A 28 3.43 -3.74 19.47
C LYS A 28 2.32 -4.58 20.10
N LYS A 29 1.58 -5.34 19.30
CA LYS A 29 0.49 -6.20 19.74
C LYS A 29 0.77 -7.64 19.33
N HIS A 30 0.30 -8.58 20.15
CA HIS A 30 0.39 -10.02 19.87
C HIS A 30 -0.81 -10.52 19.02
N SER A 31 -1.56 -9.60 18.44
CA SER A 31 -2.66 -9.94 17.55
C SER A 31 -2.13 -10.47 16.21
N PRO A 32 -2.87 -11.35 15.54
CA PRO A 32 -2.47 -11.82 14.21
C PRO A 32 -2.49 -10.68 13.19
N PRO A 33 -1.79 -10.84 12.06
CA PRO A 33 -1.90 -9.88 10.96
C PRO A 33 -3.33 -9.76 10.45
N SER A 34 -3.58 -8.67 9.73
CA SER A 34 -4.87 -8.45 9.06
C SER A 34 -5.18 -9.58 8.08
N ARG A 35 -6.42 -9.64 7.64
CA ARG A 35 -6.76 -10.41 6.44
C ARG A 35 -5.97 -9.86 5.25
N ARG A 36 -5.76 -10.72 4.27
CA ARG A 36 -5.15 -10.32 3.00
C ARG A 36 -6.05 -9.32 2.28
N PHE A 37 -5.45 -8.27 1.77
CA PHE A 37 -6.17 -7.27 0.98
C PHE A 37 -5.29 -6.81 -0.19
N GLU A 38 -5.91 -6.20 -1.17
CA GLU A 38 -5.23 -5.69 -2.34
C GLU A 38 -4.83 -4.23 -2.12
N ALA A 39 -3.55 -3.95 -2.28
CA ALA A 39 -3.01 -2.60 -2.21
C ALA A 39 -2.47 -2.19 -3.59
N LEU A 40 -2.76 -0.96 -3.98
CA LEU A 40 -2.32 -0.40 -5.25
C LEU A 40 -0.88 0.09 -5.14
N ILE A 41 -0.01 -0.37 -6.04
CA ILE A 41 1.34 0.17 -6.16
C ILE A 41 1.24 1.54 -6.83
N ASP A 42 1.65 2.58 -6.11
CA ASP A 42 1.49 3.97 -6.54
C ASP A 42 2.81 4.74 -6.37
N SER A 43 3.53 4.91 -7.48
CA SER A 43 4.78 5.68 -7.48
C SER A 43 4.57 7.17 -7.23
N GLY A 44 3.35 7.66 -7.35
CA GLY A 44 2.98 9.04 -7.02
C GLY A 44 2.81 9.28 -5.52
N ALA A 45 2.60 8.23 -4.73
CA ALA A 45 2.47 8.34 -3.28
C ALA A 45 3.85 8.35 -2.62
N SER A 46 4.10 9.33 -1.75
CA SER A 46 5.39 9.43 -1.05
C SER A 46 5.53 8.39 0.06
N ARG A 47 4.44 7.89 0.58
CA ARG A 47 4.35 6.99 1.73
C ARG A 47 3.32 5.89 1.46
N CYS A 48 3.47 4.73 2.10
CA CYS A 48 2.40 3.74 2.13
C CYS A 48 1.25 4.26 2.99
N ILE A 49 0.02 4.09 2.50
CA ILE A 49 -1.19 4.55 3.16
C ILE A 49 -2.20 3.40 3.14
N PHE A 50 -2.83 3.12 4.27
CA PHE A 50 -3.84 2.10 4.40
C PHE A 50 -5.13 2.67 4.94
N HIS A 51 -6.25 2.06 4.58
CA HIS A 51 -7.53 2.47 5.16
C HIS A 51 -7.50 2.27 6.68
N ALA A 52 -7.96 3.28 7.40
CA ALA A 52 -7.89 3.30 8.87
C ALA A 52 -8.61 2.12 9.52
N GLN A 53 -9.69 1.62 8.93
CA GLN A 53 -10.40 0.44 9.44
C GLN A 53 -9.52 -0.81 9.46
N ILE A 54 -8.60 -0.94 8.52
CA ILE A 54 -7.65 -2.06 8.51
C ILE A 54 -6.69 -1.91 9.70
N GLY A 55 -6.23 -0.70 9.97
CA GLY A 55 -5.40 -0.42 11.15
C GLY A 55 -6.12 -0.75 12.46
N GLU A 56 -7.38 -0.36 12.57
CA GLU A 56 -8.19 -0.68 13.74
C GLU A 56 -8.34 -2.20 13.94
N SER A 57 -8.49 -2.94 12.84
CA SER A 57 -8.66 -4.40 12.89
C SER A 57 -7.46 -5.14 13.48
N VAL A 58 -6.27 -4.53 13.46
CA VAL A 58 -5.04 -5.10 14.03
C VAL A 58 -4.61 -4.39 15.31
N GLY A 59 -5.51 -3.64 15.93
CA GLY A 59 -5.32 -3.09 17.27
C GLY A 59 -4.65 -1.74 17.33
N PHE A 60 -4.55 -1.01 16.22
CA PHE A 60 -4.09 0.39 16.28
C PHE A 60 -5.18 1.30 16.82
N ASP A 61 -4.79 2.19 17.73
CA ASP A 61 -5.56 3.38 18.01
C ASP A 61 -5.12 4.43 16.97
N VAL A 62 -5.80 4.43 15.83
CA VAL A 62 -5.36 5.13 14.63
C VAL A 62 -5.10 6.62 14.89
N ARG A 63 -6.04 7.29 15.58
CA ARG A 63 -5.96 8.74 15.80
C ARG A 63 -4.86 9.17 16.76
N LYS A 64 -4.23 8.24 17.47
CA LYS A 64 -3.06 8.52 18.33
C LYS A 64 -1.74 8.55 17.58
N GLY A 65 -1.75 8.23 16.30
CA GLY A 65 -0.56 8.35 15.47
C GLY A 65 -0.17 9.80 15.21
N VAL A 66 1.02 9.98 14.65
CA VAL A 66 1.51 11.31 14.28
C VAL A 66 0.69 11.80 13.08
N GLU A 67 0.03 12.96 13.24
CA GLU A 67 -0.74 13.54 12.15
C GLU A 67 0.17 14.10 11.06
N GLU A 68 -0.16 13.77 9.82
CA GLU A 68 0.41 14.37 8.63
C GLU A 68 -0.72 14.75 7.69
N SER A 69 -0.48 15.80 6.89
CA SER A 69 -1.35 16.17 5.79
C SER A 69 -0.65 15.83 4.48
N THR A 70 -1.38 15.27 3.55
CA THR A 70 -0.89 15.06 2.19
C THR A 70 -1.83 15.74 1.21
N ILE A 71 -1.28 16.24 0.11
CA ILE A 71 -2.04 16.87 -0.96
C ILE A 71 -1.92 15.97 -2.19
N GLY A 72 -3.05 15.47 -2.68
CA GLY A 72 -3.11 14.73 -3.92
C GLY A 72 -3.05 15.64 -5.15
N VAL A 73 -2.96 15.04 -6.32
CA VAL A 73 -2.93 15.76 -7.62
C VAL A 73 -4.19 16.60 -7.79
N SER A 74 -5.31 16.19 -7.21
CA SER A 74 -6.57 16.95 -7.22
C SER A 74 -6.56 18.20 -6.36
N GLY A 75 -5.50 18.43 -5.56
CA GLY A 75 -5.42 19.54 -4.58
C GLY A 75 -6.16 19.27 -3.30
N LEU A 76 -6.80 18.13 -3.15
CA LEU A 76 -7.49 17.75 -1.91
C LEU A 76 -6.48 17.34 -0.85
N GLN A 77 -6.62 17.92 0.35
CA GLN A 77 -5.84 17.51 1.51
C GLN A 77 -6.45 16.26 2.14
N ALA A 78 -5.60 15.27 2.43
CA ALA A 78 -5.97 14.12 3.21
C ALA A 78 -5.19 14.13 4.52
N ARG A 79 -5.88 13.83 5.62
CA ARG A 79 -5.27 13.69 6.94
C ARG A 79 -4.83 12.25 7.13
N LEU A 80 -3.56 12.06 7.49
CA LEU A 80 -2.98 10.77 7.78
C LEU A 80 -2.58 10.69 9.25
N TYR A 81 -2.71 9.50 9.82
CA TYR A 81 -2.20 9.16 11.14
C TYR A 81 -1.10 8.12 10.96
N VAL A 82 0.15 8.50 11.27
CA VAL A 82 1.32 7.68 10.98
C VAL A 82 1.66 6.79 12.16
N HIS A 83 1.83 5.50 11.88
CA HIS A 83 2.23 4.48 12.83
C HIS A 83 3.31 3.59 12.25
N GLU A 84 4.11 2.99 13.13
CA GLU A 84 4.98 1.89 12.73
C GLU A 84 4.16 0.62 12.53
N ILE A 85 4.33 -0.02 11.39
CA ILE A 85 3.64 -1.26 11.04
C ILE A 85 4.61 -2.32 10.58
N ALA A 86 4.18 -3.57 10.61
CA ALA A 86 4.80 -4.66 9.88
C ALA A 86 3.99 -4.91 8.61
N LEU A 87 4.63 -4.79 7.46
CA LEU A 87 4.01 -5.05 6.15
C LEU A 87 4.42 -6.44 5.68
N TYR A 88 3.44 -7.31 5.50
CA TYR A 88 3.64 -8.66 5.02
C TYR A 88 3.49 -8.68 3.51
N THR A 89 4.58 -8.97 2.82
CA THR A 89 4.63 -9.06 1.36
C THR A 89 5.02 -10.47 0.91
N VAL A 90 4.95 -10.70 -0.39
CA VAL A 90 5.42 -11.95 -1.00
C VAL A 90 6.91 -12.21 -0.78
N SER A 91 7.69 -11.18 -0.46
CA SER A 91 9.15 -11.25 -0.21
C SER A 91 9.51 -11.23 1.28
N GLY A 92 8.52 -11.34 2.16
CA GLY A 92 8.73 -11.33 3.60
C GLY A 92 8.13 -10.11 4.28
N ILE A 93 8.55 -9.88 5.52
CA ILE A 93 8.00 -8.86 6.40
C ILE A 93 8.93 -7.64 6.38
N ILE A 94 8.36 -6.47 6.18
CA ILE A 94 9.08 -5.19 6.18
C ILE A 94 8.48 -4.31 7.28
N LYS A 95 9.33 -3.74 8.13
CA LYS A 95 8.89 -2.76 9.14
C LYS A 95 8.99 -1.37 8.52
N ILE A 96 7.88 -0.65 8.50
CA ILE A 96 7.79 0.68 7.90
C ILE A 96 6.93 1.61 8.76
N LYS A 97 7.03 2.90 8.49
CA LYS A 97 6.06 3.88 8.95
C LYS A 97 5.04 4.09 7.85
N ALA A 98 3.77 3.87 8.15
CA ALA A 98 2.67 4.02 7.20
C ALA A 98 1.61 4.96 7.75
N GLY A 99 0.92 5.64 6.85
CA GLY A 99 -0.22 6.47 7.19
C GLY A 99 -1.52 5.68 7.16
N PHE A 100 -2.44 6.02 8.04
CA PHE A 100 -3.82 5.53 8.01
C PHE A 100 -4.74 6.69 7.70
N SER A 101 -5.70 6.46 6.82
CA SER A 101 -6.71 7.45 6.43
C SER A 101 -8.09 6.85 6.46
N TYR A 102 -9.06 7.60 7.03
CA TYR A 102 -10.47 7.20 7.00
C TYR A 102 -11.13 7.49 5.65
N ASP A 103 -10.50 8.33 4.82
CA ASP A 103 -11.07 8.79 3.56
C ASP A 103 -10.44 8.12 2.32
N LEU A 104 -9.59 7.13 2.51
CA LEU A 104 -8.92 6.46 1.41
C LEU A 104 -9.93 5.65 0.59
N PRO A 105 -10.02 5.85 -0.74
CA PRO A 105 -11.00 5.15 -1.58
C PRO A 105 -10.60 3.71 -1.92
N VAL A 106 -9.38 3.29 -1.58
CA VAL A 106 -8.87 1.93 -1.76
C VAL A 106 -8.40 1.38 -0.42
N ALA A 107 -8.18 0.07 -0.34
CA ALA A 107 -7.72 -0.56 0.90
C ALA A 107 -6.30 -0.12 1.28
N GLY A 108 -5.44 0.10 0.30
CA GLY A 108 -4.09 0.58 0.57
C GLY A 108 -3.38 1.06 -0.68
N LEU A 109 -2.40 1.93 -0.45
CA LEU A 109 -1.44 2.43 -1.43
C LEU A 109 -0.04 2.03 -0.98
N LEU A 110 0.73 1.46 -1.89
CA LEU A 110 2.14 1.12 -1.66
C LEU A 110 2.99 2.19 -2.35
N GLY A 111 3.50 3.11 -1.55
CA GLY A 111 4.21 4.28 -2.05
C GLY A 111 5.73 4.13 -2.07
N ARG A 112 6.40 5.25 -2.31
CA ARG A 112 7.86 5.27 -2.48
C ARG A 112 8.60 4.91 -1.20
N ARG A 113 8.31 5.60 -0.08
CA ARG A 113 8.95 5.29 1.20
C ARG A 113 8.29 4.07 1.83
N GLY A 114 9.09 3.06 2.08
CA GLY A 114 8.68 1.83 2.73
C GLY A 114 8.43 0.66 1.79
N PHE A 115 7.90 0.90 0.58
CA PHE A 115 7.69 -0.19 -0.38
C PHE A 115 8.58 -0.06 -1.61
N LEU A 116 8.41 0.98 -2.41
CA LEU A 116 9.20 1.14 -3.65
C LEU A 116 10.68 1.42 -3.39
N SER A 117 11.03 1.86 -2.18
CA SER A 117 12.44 1.92 -1.76
C SER A 117 13.08 0.53 -1.59
N GLU A 118 12.29 -0.53 -1.49
CA GLU A 118 12.76 -1.91 -1.33
C GLU A 118 12.72 -2.71 -2.63
N PHE A 119 11.95 -2.27 -3.64
CA PHE A 119 11.72 -3.04 -4.86
C PHE A 119 11.92 -2.21 -6.11
N LYS A 120 12.59 -2.81 -7.10
CA LYS A 120 12.47 -2.32 -8.47
C LYS A 120 11.10 -2.74 -9.00
N PHE A 121 10.35 -1.78 -9.49
CA PHE A 121 9.02 -1.98 -10.04
C PHE A 121 9.05 -1.71 -11.55
N THR A 122 8.53 -2.67 -12.32
CA THR A 122 8.40 -2.52 -13.76
C THR A 122 6.97 -2.83 -14.17
N LEU A 123 6.30 -1.87 -14.78
CA LEU A 123 4.96 -2.04 -15.34
C LEU A 123 5.09 -2.34 -16.83
N ASP A 124 4.49 -3.45 -17.27
CA ASP A 124 4.50 -3.88 -18.67
C ASP A 124 3.07 -3.91 -19.21
N PRO A 125 2.65 -2.89 -19.97
CA PRO A 125 1.31 -2.86 -20.54
C PRO A 125 1.20 -3.66 -21.84
N SER A 126 2.28 -4.24 -22.35
CA SER A 126 2.29 -4.94 -23.64
C SER A 126 1.68 -6.34 -23.59
N THR A 127 1.49 -6.89 -22.40
CA THR A 127 0.88 -8.21 -22.22
C THR A 127 -0.64 -8.10 -22.06
N ASN A 128 -1.34 -9.22 -22.20
CA ASN A 128 -2.80 -9.29 -22.03
C ASN A 128 -3.16 -10.42 -21.03
N PRO A 129 -3.54 -10.09 -19.79
CA PRO A 129 -3.63 -8.72 -19.23
C PRO A 129 -2.25 -8.08 -19.05
N PRO A 130 -2.19 -6.75 -18.91
CA PRO A 130 -0.97 -6.08 -18.50
C PRO A 130 -0.40 -6.68 -17.22
N GLN A 131 0.91 -6.65 -17.07
CA GLN A 131 1.57 -7.25 -15.91
C GLN A 131 2.59 -6.30 -15.30
N PHE A 132 3.02 -6.61 -14.08
CA PHE A 132 4.10 -5.89 -13.43
C PHE A 132 5.09 -6.87 -12.80
N GLU A 133 6.32 -6.40 -12.65
CA GLU A 133 7.39 -7.17 -12.03
C GLU A 133 7.91 -6.42 -10.80
N LEU A 134 8.17 -7.17 -9.74
CA LEU A 134 8.83 -6.70 -8.55
C LEU A 134 10.13 -7.48 -8.36
N LYS A 135 11.22 -6.76 -8.17
CA LYS A 135 12.51 -7.33 -7.86
C LYS A 135 13.08 -6.60 -6.65
N ARG A 136 13.29 -7.34 -5.56
CA ARG A 136 13.84 -6.75 -4.35
C ARG A 136 15.26 -6.32 -4.59
N TYR A 137 15.61 -5.11 -4.13
CA TYR A 137 16.99 -4.64 -4.19
C TYR A 137 17.87 -5.49 -3.28
N ALA A 138 19.06 -5.87 -3.80
CA ALA A 138 20.07 -6.49 -2.98
C ALA A 138 20.60 -5.45 -1.98
N ARG A 139 20.70 -5.82 -0.72
CA ARG A 139 21.35 -5.00 0.30
C ARG A 139 22.76 -5.48 0.50
N ALA A 140 23.69 -4.55 0.48
CA ALA A 140 25.09 -4.83 0.82
C ALA A 140 25.23 -5.14 2.30
#